data_535d6b811375997574420db3bc4bf3c5
#
_entry.id   535d6b811375997574420db3bc4bf3c5
#
_cell.length_a   1.000
_cell.length_b   1.000
_cell.length_c   1.000
_cell.angle_alpha   90.00
_cell.angle_beta   90.00
_cell.angle_gamma   90.00
#
_symmetry.space_group_name_H-M   'P 1'
#
loop_
_entity.id
_entity.type
_entity.pdbx_description
1 polymer ?
#
loop_
_entity_poly.entity_id
_entity_poly.type
_entity_poly.pdbx_seq_one_letter_code
_entity_poly.pdbx_strand_id
1 'polypeptide(L)'
;MPFFNQSDFAEFDRLLADVEHHAQDNADLVRRLTEFSIALTGDLSGMKAIDPVSDAYIDRVKSVHAEITGREHASHLEGLPNESLNPEHEREWPYPWGTKSAATVAKFLIAYGFLIKVADLPPGARILEVGCGMGSLTWNLARMGYRVDALDPNELQCSIVRDATKHFPEPPNVIAKTLDQWLASKKCDYKYDAVVFFESFHHIIDHRECLQELLANHMEFDAKILLAAEPVVDRESELLPYPWGPRLDGESLRAMRRWGWLELGFTRDYIKRLFDDFQLTMDSFTCDDGLPLSQIIVGHRPDNNVNRTIDNGNRYPATLLAGINLSIDGMPSYVRAFSGLAAAESWGRWSLGDTVRLILVDSLPRDFTLKLELAAVFGPNVRKNIRVRAGSRVTLQRLDQIEDKTTYEFQLNDVNSNELEILVPHPCRPKDIPALGIEDPRRLGIGIKSITISPR
;
A
#
# COMPACT_ATOMS: atom_id res chain seq x y z
N MET A 1 32.91 21.41 -4.19
CA MET A 1 33.63 20.22 -4.66
C MET A 1 32.60 19.31 -5.32
N PRO A 2 32.96 18.60 -6.39
CA PRO A 2 32.05 17.64 -7.01
C PRO A 2 31.64 16.55 -6.02
N PHE A 3 30.42 16.02 -6.20
CA PHE A 3 29.90 14.92 -5.36
C PHE A 3 30.41 13.58 -5.83
N PHE A 4 30.77 13.45 -7.11
CA PHE A 4 31.12 12.19 -7.75
C PHE A 4 32.47 12.27 -8.46
N ASN A 5 33.04 11.09 -8.68
CA ASN A 5 34.19 10.96 -9.55
C ASN A 5 33.71 10.92 -11.02
N GLN A 6 34.18 11.84 -11.85
CA GLN A 6 33.80 11.94 -13.26
C GLN A 6 34.17 10.69 -14.10
N SER A 7 35.15 9.89 -13.65
CA SER A 7 35.48 8.62 -14.31
C SER A 7 34.37 7.58 -14.22
N ASP A 8 33.56 7.61 -13.13
CA ASP A 8 32.48 6.66 -12.91
C ASP A 8 31.34 6.89 -13.91
N PHE A 9 31.04 8.15 -14.20
CA PHE A 9 30.08 8.49 -15.25
C PHE A 9 30.55 8.07 -16.65
N ALA A 10 31.86 8.26 -16.96
CA ALA A 10 32.40 7.84 -18.25
C ALA A 10 32.39 6.28 -18.39
N GLU A 11 32.51 5.54 -17.33
CA GLU A 11 32.35 4.09 -17.32
C GLU A 11 30.88 3.70 -17.54
N PHE A 12 29.98 4.35 -16.80
CA PHE A 12 28.54 4.11 -16.91
C PHE A 12 28.02 4.42 -18.33
N ASP A 13 28.41 5.55 -18.92
CA ASP A 13 27.97 5.94 -20.27
C ASP A 13 28.43 4.94 -21.33
N ARG A 14 29.63 4.34 -21.18
CA ARG A 14 30.09 3.26 -22.07
C ARG A 14 29.22 2.00 -21.90
N LEU A 15 28.96 1.60 -20.65
CA LEU A 15 28.08 0.47 -20.36
C LEU A 15 26.67 0.68 -20.92
N LEU A 16 26.12 1.89 -20.77
CA LEU A 16 24.80 2.25 -21.27
C LEU A 16 24.74 2.16 -22.81
N ALA A 17 25.76 2.68 -23.49
CA ALA A 17 25.86 2.56 -24.97
C ALA A 17 25.96 1.11 -25.42
N ASP A 18 26.72 0.27 -24.72
CA ASP A 18 26.82 -1.16 -25.00
C ASP A 18 25.46 -1.88 -24.81
N VAL A 19 24.74 -1.56 -23.73
CA VAL A 19 23.39 -2.10 -23.47
C VAL A 19 22.41 -1.67 -24.57
N GLU A 20 22.41 -0.42 -24.99
CA GLU A 20 21.53 0.09 -26.05
C GLU A 20 21.79 -0.56 -27.41
N HIS A 21 23.04 -0.89 -27.71
CA HIS A 21 23.39 -1.56 -28.96
C HIS A 21 23.14 -3.06 -28.96
N HIS A 22 23.24 -3.73 -27.83
CA HIS A 22 23.28 -5.19 -27.73
C HIS A 22 22.29 -5.81 -26.75
N ALA A 23 21.42 -5.02 -26.09
CA ALA A 23 20.58 -5.50 -24.99
C ALA A 23 19.59 -6.62 -25.36
N GLN A 24 19.14 -6.68 -26.61
CA GLN A 24 18.18 -7.72 -27.02
C GLN A 24 18.80 -9.12 -27.01
N ASP A 25 20.14 -9.21 -27.06
CA ASP A 25 20.85 -10.49 -27.21
C ASP A 25 21.81 -10.79 -26.02
N ASN A 26 21.96 -9.89 -25.04
CA ASN A 26 22.99 -10.03 -24.03
C ASN A 26 22.50 -9.76 -22.59
N ALA A 27 21.99 -10.83 -21.95
CA ALA A 27 21.54 -10.79 -20.55
C ALA A 27 22.64 -10.35 -19.55
N ASP A 28 23.93 -10.55 -19.89
CA ASP A 28 25.06 -10.13 -19.03
C ASP A 28 25.19 -8.59 -18.98
N LEU A 29 25.00 -7.92 -20.10
CA LEU A 29 25.02 -6.45 -20.13
C LEU A 29 23.89 -5.84 -19.30
N VAL A 30 22.68 -6.40 -19.41
CA VAL A 30 21.52 -5.98 -18.61
C VAL A 30 21.82 -6.19 -17.12
N ARG A 31 22.37 -7.35 -16.75
CA ARG A 31 22.76 -7.64 -15.37
C ARG A 31 23.83 -6.65 -14.87
N ARG A 32 24.87 -6.37 -15.68
CA ARG A 32 25.90 -5.39 -15.32
C ARG A 32 25.35 -3.98 -15.12
N LEU A 33 24.37 -3.55 -15.91
CA LEU A 33 23.68 -2.28 -15.73
C LEU A 33 22.92 -2.26 -14.41
N THR A 34 22.16 -3.32 -14.10
CA THR A 34 21.38 -3.43 -12.85
C THR A 34 22.27 -3.48 -11.61
N GLU A 35 23.43 -4.17 -11.72
CA GLU A 35 24.41 -4.27 -10.63
C GLU A 35 25.33 -3.02 -10.50
N PHE A 36 25.28 -2.09 -11.45
CA PHE A 36 26.10 -0.90 -11.44
C PHE A 36 25.62 0.08 -10.35
N SER A 37 26.54 0.74 -9.73
CA SER A 37 26.28 1.85 -8.80
C SER A 37 27.43 2.83 -8.80
N ILE A 38 27.15 4.07 -8.43
CA ILE A 38 28.18 5.08 -8.19
C ILE A 38 28.24 5.43 -6.71
N ALA A 39 29.44 5.69 -6.22
CA ALA A 39 29.63 6.11 -4.85
C ALA A 39 29.76 7.63 -4.77
N LEU A 40 29.13 8.23 -3.79
CA LEU A 40 29.39 9.61 -3.41
C LEU A 40 30.78 9.70 -2.81
N THR A 41 31.66 10.44 -3.50
CA THR A 41 33.04 10.70 -3.06
C THR A 41 33.19 12.05 -2.37
N GLY A 42 32.21 12.94 -2.58
CA GLY A 42 32.14 14.25 -1.96
C GLY A 42 31.70 14.23 -0.50
N ASP A 43 31.90 15.37 0.17
CA ASP A 43 31.54 15.52 1.58
C ASP A 43 30.02 15.54 1.80
N LEU A 44 29.47 14.43 2.25
CA LEU A 44 28.06 14.31 2.68
C LEU A 44 27.78 15.01 4.02
N SER A 45 28.80 15.40 4.79
CA SER A 45 28.58 16.05 6.08
C SER A 45 27.77 17.33 5.94
N GLY A 46 28.01 18.06 4.85
CA GLY A 46 27.23 19.25 4.50
C GLY A 46 25.75 18.94 4.23
N MET A 47 25.43 17.80 3.60
CA MET A 47 24.04 17.42 3.30
C MET A 47 23.33 16.86 4.54
N LYS A 48 24.02 16.05 5.33
CA LYS A 48 23.49 15.50 6.59
C LYS A 48 23.25 16.54 7.69
N ALA A 49 23.92 17.69 7.61
CA ALA A 49 23.73 18.80 8.55
C ALA A 49 22.55 19.71 8.18
N ILE A 50 21.99 19.58 6.98
CA ILE A 50 20.85 20.39 6.52
C ILE A 50 19.55 19.66 6.86
N ASP A 51 18.55 20.42 7.29
CA ASP A 51 17.21 19.87 7.53
C ASP A 51 16.61 19.33 6.22
N PRO A 52 16.26 18.02 6.14
CA PRO A 52 15.73 17.40 4.92
C PRO A 52 14.43 18.00 4.36
N VAL A 53 13.74 18.84 5.12
CA VAL A 53 12.52 19.52 4.69
C VAL A 53 12.74 21.00 4.33
N SER A 54 13.99 21.47 4.27
CA SER A 54 14.34 22.86 3.96
C SER A 54 14.63 23.07 2.48
N ASP A 55 14.41 24.31 2.01
CA ASP A 55 14.78 24.73 0.63
C ASP A 55 16.27 24.51 0.33
N ALA A 56 17.14 24.74 1.34
CA ALA A 56 18.57 24.50 1.22
C ALA A 56 18.90 23.02 0.92
N TYR A 57 18.09 22.10 1.45
CA TYR A 57 18.23 20.67 1.15
C TYR A 57 17.77 20.35 -0.29
N ILE A 58 16.64 20.90 -0.70
CA ILE A 58 16.13 20.78 -2.07
C ILE A 58 17.17 21.29 -3.08
N ASP A 59 17.79 22.45 -2.84
CA ASP A 59 18.84 23.00 -3.71
C ASP A 59 20.05 22.06 -3.77
N ARG A 60 20.35 21.38 -2.66
CA ARG A 60 21.45 20.40 -2.63
C ARG A 60 21.11 19.16 -3.45
N VAL A 61 19.87 18.64 -3.34
CA VAL A 61 19.38 17.52 -4.15
C VAL A 61 19.38 17.87 -5.63
N LYS A 62 18.93 19.09 -6.00
CA LYS A 62 19.01 19.61 -7.37
C LYS A 62 20.46 19.65 -7.89
N SER A 63 21.41 20.05 -7.04
CA SER A 63 22.83 20.07 -7.40
C SER A 63 23.40 18.67 -7.63
N VAL A 64 23.02 17.69 -6.80
CA VAL A 64 23.41 16.27 -6.98
C VAL A 64 22.85 15.73 -8.30
N HIS A 65 21.56 15.95 -8.54
CA HIS A 65 20.91 15.53 -9.79
C HIS A 65 21.56 16.18 -11.02
N ALA A 66 21.84 17.49 -10.97
CA ALA A 66 22.50 18.21 -12.06
C ALA A 66 23.92 17.67 -12.36
N GLU A 67 24.67 17.26 -11.33
CA GLU A 67 25.98 16.63 -11.54
C GLU A 67 25.86 15.24 -12.19
N ILE A 68 24.82 14.44 -11.80
CA ILE A 68 24.56 13.15 -12.42
C ILE A 68 24.13 13.31 -13.88
N THR A 69 23.19 14.22 -14.18
CA THR A 69 22.58 14.36 -15.50
C THR A 69 23.36 15.25 -16.47
N GLY A 70 24.23 16.12 -15.94
CA GLY A 70 24.90 17.17 -16.70
C GLY A 70 23.98 18.35 -17.09
N ARG A 71 22.77 18.45 -16.53
CA ARG A 71 21.77 19.49 -16.81
C ARG A 71 20.94 19.83 -15.59
N GLU A 72 20.36 21.04 -15.57
CA GLU A 72 19.40 21.42 -14.54
C GLU A 72 18.09 20.64 -14.70
N HIS A 73 17.47 20.30 -13.58
CA HIS A 73 16.16 19.67 -13.56
C HIS A 73 15.05 20.62 -14.00
N ALA A 74 14.10 20.10 -14.75
CA ALA A 74 12.88 20.81 -15.10
C ALA A 74 11.69 19.83 -15.14
N SER A 75 10.64 20.08 -14.37
CA SER A 75 9.51 19.18 -14.16
C SER A 75 8.80 18.71 -15.45
N HIS A 76 8.82 19.54 -16.51
CA HIS A 76 8.25 19.18 -17.81
C HIS A 76 9.04 18.09 -18.56
N LEU A 77 10.25 17.75 -18.11
CA LEU A 77 11.08 16.67 -18.68
C LEU A 77 10.76 15.29 -18.08
N GLU A 78 9.91 15.24 -17.06
CA GLU A 78 9.55 13.97 -16.37
C GLU A 78 8.65 13.04 -17.20
N GLY A 79 8.18 13.47 -18.36
CA GLY A 79 7.44 12.59 -19.28
C GLY A 79 8.35 11.80 -20.22
N LEU A 80 7.90 10.63 -20.64
CA LEU A 80 8.57 9.84 -21.68
C LEU A 80 8.70 10.67 -22.97
N PRO A 81 9.88 10.71 -23.62
CA PRO A 81 10.01 11.35 -24.93
C PRO A 81 9.10 10.68 -25.96
N ASN A 82 8.40 11.46 -26.77
CA ASN A 82 7.48 10.95 -27.80
C ASN A 82 8.15 10.00 -28.78
N GLU A 83 9.45 10.21 -29.07
CA GLU A 83 10.25 9.34 -29.96
C GLU A 83 10.42 7.92 -29.41
N SER A 84 10.26 7.76 -28.09
CA SER A 84 10.35 6.46 -27.42
C SER A 84 9.04 5.67 -27.48
N LEU A 85 7.95 6.27 -27.96
CA LEU A 85 6.61 5.68 -27.99
C LEU A 85 6.21 5.30 -29.42
N ASN A 86 5.69 4.10 -29.60
CA ASN A 86 4.96 3.70 -30.80
C ASN A 86 3.45 3.76 -30.48
N PRO A 87 2.71 4.80 -30.93
CA PRO A 87 1.33 5.00 -30.54
C PRO A 87 0.38 3.86 -30.96
N GLU A 88 0.66 3.17 -32.08
CA GLU A 88 -0.14 2.03 -32.52
C GLU A 88 0.07 0.84 -31.59
N HIS A 89 1.33 0.53 -31.30
CA HIS A 89 1.68 -0.53 -30.37
C HIS A 89 1.12 -0.28 -28.97
N GLU A 90 1.27 0.96 -28.44
CA GLU A 90 0.81 1.30 -27.10
C GLU A 90 -0.71 1.29 -26.97
N ARG A 91 -1.47 1.53 -28.05
CA ARG A 91 -2.93 1.37 -28.04
C ARG A 91 -3.35 -0.09 -27.95
N GLU A 92 -2.63 -0.99 -28.61
CA GLU A 92 -2.95 -2.42 -28.60
C GLU A 92 -2.40 -3.12 -27.35
N TRP A 93 -1.18 -2.73 -26.96
CA TRP A 93 -0.39 -3.39 -25.92
C TRP A 93 0.21 -2.37 -24.95
N PRO A 94 -0.62 -1.65 -24.18
CA PRO A 94 -0.07 -0.69 -23.22
C PRO A 94 0.78 -1.39 -22.17
N TYR A 95 1.74 -0.67 -21.59
CA TYR A 95 2.50 -1.21 -20.45
C TYR A 95 1.58 -1.51 -19.27
N PRO A 96 1.69 -2.65 -18.55
CA PRO A 96 2.76 -3.67 -18.68
C PRO A 96 2.49 -4.77 -19.70
N TRP A 97 1.32 -4.83 -20.37
CA TRP A 97 0.97 -5.92 -21.30
C TRP A 97 1.89 -6.00 -22.52
N GLY A 98 2.41 -4.86 -22.98
CA GLY A 98 3.38 -4.78 -24.07
C GLY A 98 4.67 -5.56 -23.81
N THR A 99 5.03 -5.80 -22.55
CA THR A 99 6.19 -6.64 -22.19
C THR A 99 5.99 -8.11 -22.57
N LYS A 100 4.73 -8.56 -22.72
CA LYS A 100 4.35 -9.97 -22.93
C LYS A 100 4.92 -10.95 -21.89
N SER A 101 5.39 -10.42 -20.77
CA SER A 101 5.89 -11.17 -19.62
C SER A 101 4.76 -11.44 -18.64
N ALA A 102 4.35 -12.70 -18.52
CA ALA A 102 3.33 -13.09 -17.54
C ALA A 102 3.71 -12.68 -16.11
N ALA A 103 5.00 -12.80 -15.76
CA ALA A 103 5.49 -12.42 -14.44
C ALA A 103 5.36 -10.91 -14.19
N THR A 104 5.73 -10.07 -15.17
CA THR A 104 5.60 -8.61 -15.06
C THR A 104 4.12 -8.20 -14.96
N VAL A 105 3.29 -8.68 -15.88
CA VAL A 105 1.85 -8.36 -15.88
C VAL A 105 1.19 -8.78 -14.57
N ALA A 106 1.50 -9.99 -14.06
CA ALA A 106 0.95 -10.48 -12.81
C ALA A 106 1.31 -9.57 -11.62
N LYS A 107 2.57 -9.12 -11.52
CA LYS A 107 3.01 -8.20 -10.46
C LYS A 107 2.22 -6.89 -10.46
N PHE A 108 2.01 -6.29 -11.64
CA PHE A 108 1.22 -5.06 -11.75
C PHE A 108 -0.25 -5.29 -11.38
N LEU A 109 -0.86 -6.38 -11.84
CA LEU A 109 -2.25 -6.70 -11.50
C LEU A 109 -2.42 -6.94 -9.99
N ILE A 110 -1.47 -7.62 -9.35
CA ILE A 110 -1.47 -7.81 -7.89
C ILE A 110 -1.34 -6.45 -7.20
N ALA A 111 -0.41 -5.59 -7.64
CA ALA A 111 -0.19 -4.27 -7.05
C ALA A 111 -1.43 -3.38 -7.19
N TYR A 112 -2.08 -3.32 -8.34
CA TYR A 112 -3.31 -2.55 -8.55
C TYR A 112 -4.45 -3.07 -7.70
N GLY A 113 -4.68 -4.38 -7.67
CA GLY A 113 -5.71 -4.99 -6.84
C GLY A 113 -5.46 -4.76 -5.35
N PHE A 114 -4.21 -4.84 -4.93
CA PHE A 114 -3.83 -4.57 -3.55
C PHE A 114 -3.98 -3.10 -3.18
N LEU A 115 -3.61 -2.17 -4.07
CA LEU A 115 -3.83 -0.73 -3.89
C LEU A 115 -5.32 -0.41 -3.72
N ILE A 116 -6.18 -0.94 -4.59
CA ILE A 116 -7.65 -0.74 -4.51
C ILE A 116 -8.17 -1.25 -3.17
N LYS A 117 -7.70 -2.43 -2.73
CA LYS A 117 -8.07 -3.01 -1.43
C LYS A 117 -7.63 -2.15 -0.25
N VAL A 118 -6.39 -1.63 -0.28
CA VAL A 118 -5.83 -0.80 0.80
C VAL A 118 -6.46 0.60 0.82
N ALA A 119 -6.75 1.15 -0.35
CA ALA A 119 -7.43 2.43 -0.48
C ALA A 119 -8.80 2.41 0.18
N ASP A 120 -9.55 1.30 0.03
CA ASP A 120 -10.86 1.06 0.65
C ASP A 120 -11.77 2.32 0.59
N LEU A 121 -11.97 2.81 -0.65
CA LEU A 121 -12.74 4.03 -0.89
C LEU A 121 -14.22 3.69 -1.16
N PRO A 122 -15.15 4.58 -0.77
CA PRO A 122 -16.57 4.38 -1.05
C PRO A 122 -16.86 4.44 -2.56
N PRO A 123 -17.93 3.78 -3.05
CA PRO A 123 -18.34 3.88 -4.44
C PRO A 123 -18.56 5.34 -4.87
N GLY A 124 -18.04 5.70 -6.05
CA GLY A 124 -18.13 7.06 -6.60
C GLY A 124 -17.14 8.06 -6.00
N ALA A 125 -16.19 7.61 -5.17
CA ALA A 125 -15.12 8.46 -4.64
C ALA A 125 -14.36 9.17 -5.77
N ARG A 126 -13.88 10.37 -5.48
CA ARG A 126 -13.05 11.17 -6.39
C ARG A 126 -11.58 10.93 -6.12
N ILE A 127 -10.84 10.59 -7.15
CA ILE A 127 -9.42 10.25 -7.06
C ILE A 127 -8.63 11.16 -7.99
N LEU A 128 -7.55 11.72 -7.48
CA LEU A 128 -6.49 12.31 -8.28
C LEU A 128 -5.36 11.29 -8.42
N GLU A 129 -5.13 10.79 -9.62
CA GLU A 129 -3.99 9.94 -9.96
C GLU A 129 -2.90 10.81 -10.59
N VAL A 130 -1.70 10.79 -9.99
CA VAL A 130 -0.55 11.58 -10.44
C VAL A 130 0.46 10.65 -11.09
N GLY A 131 0.82 10.91 -12.34
CA GLY A 131 1.70 10.05 -13.14
C GLY A 131 0.96 8.83 -13.67
N CYS A 132 -0.12 9.04 -14.43
CA CYS A 132 -0.95 7.93 -14.91
C CYS A 132 -0.29 7.08 -16.02
N GLY A 133 0.75 7.59 -16.68
CA GLY A 133 1.45 6.93 -17.77
C GLY A 133 0.47 6.43 -18.84
N MET A 134 0.52 5.12 -19.13
CA MET A 134 -0.38 4.45 -20.09
C MET A 134 -1.77 4.13 -19.51
N GLY A 135 -2.11 4.62 -18.32
CA GLY A 135 -3.44 4.54 -17.73
C GLY A 135 -3.85 3.17 -17.19
N SER A 136 -2.91 2.28 -16.96
CA SER A 136 -3.23 0.92 -16.50
C SER A 136 -3.95 0.91 -15.15
N LEU A 137 -3.55 1.76 -14.20
CA LEU A 137 -4.26 1.94 -12.94
C LEU A 137 -5.55 2.76 -13.16
N THR A 138 -5.48 3.84 -13.94
CA THR A 138 -6.65 4.70 -14.30
C THR A 138 -7.84 3.87 -14.76
N TRP A 139 -7.60 2.88 -15.64
CA TRP A 139 -8.67 2.01 -16.17
C TRP A 139 -9.33 1.18 -15.07
N ASN A 140 -8.54 0.64 -14.17
CA ASN A 140 -9.05 -0.16 -13.06
C ASN A 140 -9.89 0.69 -12.10
N LEU A 141 -9.41 1.88 -11.75
CA LEU A 141 -10.13 2.82 -10.89
C LEU A 141 -11.44 3.29 -11.52
N ALA A 142 -11.42 3.70 -12.81
CA ALA A 142 -12.62 4.13 -13.52
C ALA A 142 -13.66 3.01 -13.68
N ARG A 143 -13.22 1.75 -13.90
CA ARG A 143 -14.13 0.59 -13.96
C ARG A 143 -14.76 0.24 -12.61
N MET A 144 -14.13 0.62 -11.50
CA MET A 144 -14.74 0.52 -10.17
C MET A 144 -15.84 1.57 -9.93
N GLY A 145 -16.03 2.51 -10.87
CA GLY A 145 -16.99 3.60 -10.75
C GLY A 145 -16.47 4.79 -9.95
N TYR A 146 -15.15 4.89 -9.76
CA TYR A 146 -14.53 6.08 -9.19
C TYR A 146 -14.47 7.21 -10.23
N ARG A 147 -14.53 8.45 -9.77
CA ARG A 147 -14.35 9.64 -10.60
C ARG A 147 -12.86 10.00 -10.57
N VAL A 148 -12.18 9.74 -11.67
CA VAL A 148 -10.72 9.86 -11.74
C VAL A 148 -10.32 11.08 -12.56
N ASP A 149 -9.56 11.99 -11.94
CA ASP A 149 -8.71 12.94 -12.65
C ASP A 149 -7.29 12.32 -12.69
N ALA A 150 -6.73 12.12 -13.89
CA ALA A 150 -5.44 11.48 -14.09
C ALA A 150 -4.46 12.47 -14.75
N LEU A 151 -3.31 12.66 -14.14
CA LEU A 151 -2.27 13.58 -14.62
C LEU A 151 -1.08 12.82 -15.18
N ASP A 152 -0.55 13.29 -16.29
CA ASP A 152 0.75 12.87 -16.81
C ASP A 152 1.33 14.01 -17.67
N PRO A 153 2.64 14.31 -17.64
CA PRO A 153 3.21 15.37 -18.48
C PRO A 153 3.19 15.05 -19.99
N ASN A 154 3.10 13.78 -20.38
CA ASN A 154 3.14 13.38 -21.78
C ASN A 154 1.76 13.40 -22.45
N GLU A 155 1.53 14.36 -23.36
CA GLU A 155 0.25 14.49 -24.08
C GLU A 155 -0.08 13.28 -24.95
N LEU A 156 0.91 12.60 -25.54
CA LEU A 156 0.67 11.43 -26.36
C LEU A 156 0.12 10.27 -25.51
N GLN A 157 0.73 10.00 -24.34
CA GLN A 157 0.22 9.02 -23.39
C GLN A 157 -1.20 9.37 -22.94
N CYS A 158 -1.43 10.61 -22.53
CA CYS A 158 -2.77 11.11 -22.16
C CYS A 158 -3.80 10.90 -23.28
N SER A 159 -3.43 11.15 -24.55
CA SER A 159 -4.33 10.95 -25.68
C SER A 159 -4.72 9.49 -25.88
N ILE A 160 -3.75 8.57 -25.69
CA ILE A 160 -3.98 7.12 -25.76
C ILE A 160 -4.94 6.67 -24.65
N VAL A 161 -4.73 7.16 -23.42
CA VAL A 161 -5.60 6.83 -22.29
C VAL A 161 -7.03 7.38 -22.50
N ARG A 162 -7.17 8.62 -22.95
CA ARG A 162 -8.48 9.21 -23.29
C ARG A 162 -9.21 8.38 -24.35
N ASP A 163 -8.51 7.99 -25.40
CA ASP A 163 -9.09 7.17 -26.47
C ASP A 163 -9.55 5.80 -25.97
N ALA A 164 -8.74 5.16 -25.12
CA ALA A 164 -9.06 3.84 -24.57
C ALA A 164 -10.25 3.86 -23.59
N THR A 165 -10.45 4.97 -22.89
CA THR A 165 -11.44 5.08 -21.81
C THR A 165 -12.71 5.85 -22.19
N LYS A 166 -12.78 6.48 -23.36
CA LYS A 166 -13.93 7.30 -23.80
C LYS A 166 -15.29 6.59 -23.82
N HIS A 167 -15.29 5.26 -23.81
CA HIS A 167 -16.51 4.43 -23.81
C HIS A 167 -16.94 3.98 -22.39
N PHE A 168 -16.20 4.36 -21.36
CA PHE A 168 -16.60 4.02 -19.99
C PHE A 168 -17.84 4.82 -19.58
N PRO A 169 -18.68 4.27 -18.70
CA PRO A 169 -19.84 5.01 -18.18
C PRO A 169 -19.47 6.33 -17.49
N GLU A 170 -18.36 6.33 -16.77
CA GLU A 170 -17.71 7.49 -16.15
C GLU A 170 -16.28 7.56 -16.68
N PRO A 171 -16.03 8.23 -17.82
CA PRO A 171 -14.68 8.33 -18.37
C PRO A 171 -13.77 9.15 -17.44
N PRO A 172 -12.52 8.73 -17.21
CA PRO A 172 -11.57 9.53 -16.46
C PRO A 172 -11.25 10.84 -17.20
N ASN A 173 -11.03 11.89 -16.44
CA ASN A 173 -10.55 13.17 -16.98
C ASN A 173 -9.01 13.14 -17.00
N VAL A 174 -8.43 12.84 -18.16
CA VAL A 174 -6.98 12.70 -18.34
C VAL A 174 -6.38 14.02 -18.83
N ILE A 175 -5.39 14.52 -18.10
CA ILE A 175 -4.87 15.89 -18.23
C ILE A 175 -3.36 15.86 -18.44
N ALA A 176 -2.87 16.42 -19.52
CA ALA A 176 -1.45 16.49 -19.85
C ALA A 176 -0.78 17.66 -19.09
N LYS A 177 -0.42 17.41 -17.85
CA LYS A 177 0.28 18.35 -16.97
C LYS A 177 1.09 17.62 -15.92
N THR A 178 2.16 18.22 -15.48
CA THR A 178 2.81 17.89 -14.21
C THR A 178 1.94 18.34 -13.03
N LEU A 179 2.18 17.79 -11.83
CA LEU A 179 1.39 18.15 -10.65
C LEU A 179 1.49 19.64 -10.31
N ASP A 180 2.69 20.22 -10.35
CA ASP A 180 2.93 21.64 -10.10
C ASP A 180 2.19 22.55 -11.10
N GLN A 181 2.22 22.21 -12.40
CA GLN A 181 1.46 22.92 -13.43
C GLN A 181 -0.04 22.83 -13.23
N TRP A 182 -0.51 21.65 -12.79
CA TRP A 182 -1.93 21.44 -12.51
C TRP A 182 -2.37 22.26 -11.28
N LEU A 183 -1.61 22.21 -10.18
CA LEU A 183 -1.87 22.99 -8.96
C LEU A 183 -1.89 24.50 -9.25
N ALA A 184 -0.95 25.00 -10.08
CA ALA A 184 -0.91 26.41 -10.46
C ALA A 184 -2.09 26.87 -11.33
N SER A 185 -2.74 25.96 -12.06
CA SER A 185 -3.74 26.30 -13.07
C SER A 185 -5.19 26.07 -12.65
N LYS A 186 -5.44 25.32 -11.57
CA LYS A 186 -6.80 24.84 -11.27
C LYS A 186 -7.35 25.39 -9.97
N LYS A 187 -8.54 26.02 -10.07
CA LYS A 187 -9.48 26.13 -8.97
C LYS A 187 -10.51 25.00 -9.15
N CYS A 188 -10.40 23.94 -8.34
CA CYS A 188 -11.39 22.90 -8.32
C CYS A 188 -12.61 23.36 -7.51
N ASP A 189 -13.80 23.13 -8.06
CA ASP A 189 -15.07 23.30 -7.34
C ASP A 189 -15.40 22.09 -6.46
N TYR A 190 -14.53 21.06 -6.46
CA TYR A 190 -14.67 19.83 -5.69
C TYR A 190 -13.32 19.41 -5.12
N LYS A 191 -13.37 18.53 -4.11
CA LYS A 191 -12.21 17.93 -3.45
C LYS A 191 -12.13 16.44 -3.73
N TYR A 192 -10.94 15.88 -3.54
CA TYR A 192 -10.64 14.46 -3.73
C TYR A 192 -10.72 13.70 -2.41
N ASP A 193 -11.26 12.48 -2.48
CA ASP A 193 -11.26 11.51 -1.40
C ASP A 193 -9.91 10.78 -1.27
N ALA A 194 -9.15 10.74 -2.38
CA ALA A 194 -7.77 10.23 -2.37
C ALA A 194 -6.90 10.89 -3.45
N VAL A 195 -5.61 10.97 -3.15
CA VAL A 195 -4.55 11.24 -4.13
C VAL A 195 -3.66 10.03 -4.19
N VAL A 196 -3.41 9.51 -5.40
CA VAL A 196 -2.64 8.29 -5.65
C VAL A 196 -1.40 8.63 -6.47
N PHE A 197 -0.26 8.20 -5.96
CA PHE A 197 1.01 8.15 -6.66
C PHE A 197 1.39 6.68 -6.81
N PHE A 198 1.52 6.21 -8.05
CA PHE A 198 1.99 4.87 -8.35
C PHE A 198 3.23 4.95 -9.23
N GLU A 199 4.40 4.67 -8.67
CA GLU A 199 5.70 4.89 -9.33
C GLU A 199 5.86 6.33 -9.88
N SER A 200 5.46 7.35 -9.10
CA SER A 200 5.43 8.74 -9.61
C SER A 200 5.80 9.80 -8.58
N PHE A 201 5.67 9.55 -7.29
CA PHE A 201 6.03 10.51 -6.25
C PHE A 201 7.53 10.85 -6.27
N HIS A 202 8.36 9.89 -6.61
CA HIS A 202 9.80 10.05 -6.72
C HIS A 202 10.27 10.90 -7.92
N HIS A 203 9.36 11.33 -8.79
CA HIS A 203 9.62 12.32 -9.84
C HIS A 203 9.27 13.75 -9.44
N ILE A 204 8.91 14.01 -8.19
CA ILE A 204 8.49 15.34 -7.73
C ILE A 204 9.49 15.88 -6.73
N ILE A 205 10.28 16.88 -7.15
CA ILE A 205 11.31 17.50 -6.29
C ILE A 205 10.69 18.34 -5.17
N ASP A 206 9.65 19.10 -5.50
CA ASP A 206 8.96 20.01 -4.58
C ASP A 206 7.73 19.28 -3.96
N HIS A 207 7.90 17.99 -3.62
CA HIS A 207 6.81 17.13 -3.14
C HIS A 207 6.18 17.63 -1.83
N ARG A 208 6.94 18.33 -0.97
CA ARG A 208 6.42 18.92 0.26
C ARG A 208 5.41 20.02 -0.03
N GLU A 209 5.76 20.97 -0.90
CA GLU A 209 4.90 22.08 -1.33
C GLU A 209 3.66 21.56 -2.05
N CYS A 210 3.84 20.55 -2.93
CA CYS A 210 2.74 19.91 -3.63
C CYS A 210 1.76 19.24 -2.64
N LEU A 211 2.26 18.50 -1.65
CA LEU A 211 1.41 17.89 -0.62
C LEU A 211 0.70 18.94 0.24
N GLN A 212 1.40 20.02 0.60
CA GLN A 212 0.80 21.12 1.36
C GLN A 212 -0.39 21.74 0.60
N GLU A 213 -0.22 22.04 -0.68
CA GLU A 213 -1.28 22.61 -1.52
C GLU A 213 -2.44 21.63 -1.73
N LEU A 214 -2.16 20.35 -1.98
CA LEU A 214 -3.17 19.30 -2.10
C LEU A 214 -4.02 19.20 -0.84
N LEU A 215 -3.38 19.10 0.33
CA LEU A 215 -4.06 18.95 1.62
C LEU A 215 -4.88 20.19 2.00
N ALA A 216 -4.40 21.39 1.67
CA ALA A 216 -5.06 22.62 2.01
C ALA A 216 -6.31 22.88 1.13
N ASN A 217 -6.16 22.67 -0.19
CA ASN A 217 -7.11 23.20 -1.15
C ASN A 217 -7.85 22.14 -1.98
N HIS A 218 -7.30 20.93 -2.14
CA HIS A 218 -7.80 19.95 -3.12
C HIS A 218 -8.30 18.63 -2.51
N MET A 219 -8.05 18.36 -1.23
CA MET A 219 -8.45 17.10 -0.59
C MET A 219 -9.56 17.31 0.43
N GLU A 220 -10.46 16.33 0.54
CA GLU A 220 -11.40 16.26 1.64
C GLU A 220 -10.64 16.08 2.97
N PHE A 221 -11.32 16.37 4.09
CA PHE A 221 -10.64 16.32 5.38
C PHE A 221 -10.15 14.92 5.74
N ASP A 222 -10.92 13.89 5.41
CA ASP A 222 -10.64 12.47 5.66
C ASP A 222 -10.03 11.74 4.47
N ALA A 223 -9.57 12.52 3.47
CA ALA A 223 -8.94 11.96 2.28
C ALA A 223 -7.60 11.26 2.58
N LYS A 224 -7.24 10.33 1.72
CA LYS A 224 -6.02 9.54 1.81
C LYS A 224 -4.97 9.96 0.77
N ILE A 225 -3.70 9.97 1.16
CA ILE A 225 -2.55 10.01 0.25
C ILE A 225 -2.02 8.59 0.14
N LEU A 226 -1.93 8.06 -1.07
CA LEU A 226 -1.46 6.72 -1.34
C LEU A 226 -0.16 6.80 -2.15
N LEU A 227 0.95 6.39 -1.54
CA LEU A 227 2.25 6.23 -2.18
C LEU A 227 2.44 4.74 -2.44
N ALA A 228 2.35 4.31 -3.70
CA ALA A 228 2.41 2.92 -4.10
C ALA A 228 3.57 2.66 -5.05
N ALA A 229 4.28 1.56 -4.85
CA ALA A 229 5.47 1.19 -5.63
C ALA A 229 6.59 2.25 -5.62
N GLU A 230 6.61 3.11 -4.61
CA GLU A 230 7.64 4.14 -4.48
C GLU A 230 8.92 3.56 -3.87
N PRO A 231 10.10 4.08 -4.25
CA PRO A 231 11.39 3.60 -3.76
C PRO A 231 11.66 4.08 -2.32
N VAL A 232 10.93 3.48 -1.37
CA VAL A 232 11.09 3.76 0.05
C VAL A 232 11.85 2.64 0.72
N VAL A 233 12.98 2.98 1.34
CA VAL A 233 13.87 2.04 2.06
C VAL A 233 13.79 2.29 3.57
N ASP A 234 14.11 1.26 4.36
CA ASP A 234 14.03 1.39 5.82
C ASP A 234 15.09 2.34 6.39
N ARG A 235 16.26 2.44 5.76
CA ARG A 235 17.38 3.28 6.21
C ARG A 235 18.29 3.68 5.04
N GLU A 236 19.11 4.68 5.28
CA GLU A 236 20.19 5.07 4.35
C GLU A 236 21.09 3.87 4.01
N SER A 237 21.58 3.85 2.77
CA SER A 237 22.48 2.82 2.23
C SER A 237 23.49 3.45 1.28
N GLU A 238 24.40 2.67 0.69
CA GLU A 238 25.30 3.17 -0.35
C GLU A 238 24.57 3.67 -1.59
N LEU A 239 23.39 3.09 -1.90
CA LEU A 239 22.56 3.48 -3.04
C LEU A 239 21.63 4.68 -2.74
N LEU A 240 21.43 5.00 -1.46
CA LEU A 240 20.68 6.15 -0.98
C LEU A 240 21.34 6.65 0.32
N PRO A 241 22.44 7.42 0.25
CA PRO A 241 23.25 7.79 1.41
C PRO A 241 22.73 9.02 2.18
N TYR A 242 21.47 9.37 2.01
CA TYR A 242 20.79 10.52 2.59
C TYR A 242 19.31 10.20 2.86
N PRO A 243 18.60 11.02 3.66
CA PRO A 243 17.18 10.82 3.97
C PRO A 243 16.29 10.71 2.73
N TRP A 244 16.57 11.51 1.69
CA TRP A 244 15.97 11.43 0.37
C TRP A 244 16.84 12.14 -0.67
N GLY A 245 16.73 11.72 -1.92
CA GLY A 245 17.49 12.29 -3.03
C GLY A 245 17.67 11.30 -4.17
N PRO A 246 18.48 11.64 -5.21
CA PRO A 246 18.71 10.75 -6.34
C PRO A 246 19.27 9.38 -5.92
N ARG A 247 18.70 8.31 -6.43
CA ARG A 247 19.20 6.95 -6.21
C ARG A 247 20.44 6.71 -7.06
N LEU A 248 21.40 5.97 -6.49
CA LEU A 248 22.73 5.76 -7.10
C LEU A 248 22.88 4.36 -7.71
N ASP A 249 21.78 3.63 -7.91
CA ASP A 249 21.76 2.37 -8.62
C ASP A 249 21.71 2.56 -10.14
N GLY A 250 22.10 1.52 -10.90
CA GLY A 250 22.27 1.61 -12.35
C GLY A 250 20.99 1.90 -13.13
N GLU A 251 19.83 1.41 -12.69
CA GLU A 251 18.55 1.70 -13.38
C GLU A 251 18.14 3.16 -13.19
N SER A 252 18.31 3.69 -11.98
CA SER A 252 18.04 5.09 -11.69
C SER A 252 19.01 6.01 -12.43
N LEU A 253 20.31 5.65 -12.46
CA LEU A 253 21.31 6.39 -13.23
C LEU A 253 20.99 6.38 -14.73
N ARG A 254 20.51 5.26 -15.27
CA ARG A 254 20.06 5.15 -16.66
C ARG A 254 18.94 6.14 -16.96
N ALA A 255 17.89 6.17 -16.15
CA ALA A 255 16.76 7.06 -16.33
C ALA A 255 17.21 8.53 -16.24
N MET A 256 17.99 8.89 -15.22
CA MET A 256 18.53 10.24 -15.03
C MET A 256 19.40 10.68 -16.21
N ARG A 257 20.37 9.89 -16.61
CA ARG A 257 21.30 10.28 -17.70
C ARG A 257 20.66 10.26 -19.07
N ARG A 258 19.76 9.30 -19.32
CA ARG A 258 19.08 9.16 -20.62
C ARG A 258 18.03 10.23 -20.83
N TRP A 259 17.14 10.41 -19.86
CA TRP A 259 15.96 11.24 -19.99
C TRP A 259 16.03 12.52 -19.15
N GLY A 260 16.83 12.55 -18.09
CA GLY A 260 16.95 13.66 -17.14
C GLY A 260 15.88 13.63 -16.07
N TRP A 261 15.23 12.50 -15.91
CA TRP A 261 14.22 12.30 -14.86
C TRP A 261 14.82 12.45 -13.48
N LEU A 262 13.97 12.80 -12.53
CA LEU A 262 14.26 12.58 -11.12
C LEU A 262 14.05 11.10 -10.81
N GLU A 263 15.01 10.51 -10.16
CA GLU A 263 14.88 9.14 -9.64
C GLU A 263 15.18 9.21 -8.15
N LEU A 264 14.27 9.87 -7.40
CA LEU A 264 14.44 10.06 -5.97
C LEU A 264 14.17 8.74 -5.23
N GLY A 265 14.93 8.51 -4.16
CA GLY A 265 14.62 7.53 -3.14
C GLY A 265 14.31 8.24 -1.83
N PHE A 266 13.61 7.55 -0.94
CA PHE A 266 13.21 8.07 0.35
C PHE A 266 13.52 7.06 1.44
N THR A 267 13.98 7.52 2.61
CA THR A 267 13.95 6.67 3.80
C THR A 267 12.54 6.68 4.41
N ARG A 268 12.17 5.59 5.05
CA ARG A 268 10.90 5.47 5.77
C ARG A 268 10.74 6.56 6.82
N ASP A 269 11.84 6.88 7.53
CA ASP A 269 11.85 7.93 8.54
C ASP A 269 11.59 9.31 7.95
N TYR A 270 12.08 9.59 6.74
CA TYR A 270 11.77 10.84 6.05
C TYR A 270 10.30 10.94 5.66
N ILE A 271 9.72 9.88 5.05
CA ILE A 271 8.29 9.88 4.68
C ILE A 271 7.42 10.01 5.93
N LYS A 272 7.78 9.31 7.01
CA LYS A 272 7.08 9.45 8.29
C LYS A 272 7.12 10.89 8.79
N ARG A 273 8.30 11.51 8.82
CA ARG A 273 8.45 12.91 9.22
C ARG A 273 7.65 13.86 8.32
N LEU A 274 7.68 13.65 7.01
CA LEU A 274 6.91 14.45 6.04
C LEU A 274 5.41 14.39 6.35
N PHE A 275 4.88 13.21 6.68
CA PHE A 275 3.48 13.06 7.05
C PHE A 275 3.17 13.62 8.43
N ASP A 276 4.06 13.41 9.43
CA ASP A 276 3.92 13.99 10.77
C ASP A 276 3.85 15.54 10.72
N ASP A 277 4.63 16.19 9.86
CA ASP A 277 4.62 17.65 9.66
C ASP A 277 3.24 18.15 9.17
N PHE A 278 2.51 17.34 8.41
CA PHE A 278 1.14 17.62 7.97
C PHE A 278 0.06 17.03 8.88
N GLN A 279 0.43 16.55 10.06
CA GLN A 279 -0.47 15.91 11.02
C GLN A 279 -1.21 14.69 10.42
N LEU A 280 -0.53 13.95 9.54
CA LEU A 280 -1.01 12.69 8.97
C LEU A 280 -0.43 11.51 9.73
N THR A 281 -1.23 10.48 9.90
CA THR A 281 -0.77 9.15 10.32
C THR A 281 -0.26 8.40 9.10
N MET A 282 0.82 7.64 9.27
CA MET A 282 1.41 6.81 8.23
C MET A 282 1.16 5.33 8.51
N ASP A 283 0.45 4.67 7.62
CA ASP A 283 0.32 3.21 7.59
C ASP A 283 1.12 2.63 6.42
N SER A 284 1.65 1.42 6.58
CA SER A 284 2.39 0.71 5.53
C SER A 284 1.82 -0.68 5.33
N PHE A 285 1.61 -1.03 4.07
CA PHE A 285 1.04 -2.31 3.66
C PHE A 285 1.93 -2.94 2.58
N THR A 286 2.07 -4.26 2.63
CA THR A 286 2.88 -5.01 1.66
C THR A 286 2.17 -6.31 1.29
N CYS A 287 2.20 -6.66 0.01
CA CYS A 287 1.78 -7.97 -0.48
C CYS A 287 3.00 -8.65 -1.12
N ASP A 288 3.49 -9.73 -0.51
CA ASP A 288 4.75 -10.37 -0.89
C ASP A 288 4.76 -10.86 -2.35
N ASP A 289 3.62 -11.34 -2.85
CA ASP A 289 3.49 -11.86 -4.21
C ASP A 289 3.65 -10.79 -5.31
N GLY A 290 3.47 -9.52 -4.96
CA GLY A 290 3.56 -8.38 -5.89
C GLY A 290 4.80 -7.50 -5.72
N LEU A 291 5.72 -7.85 -4.83
CA LEU A 291 6.92 -7.04 -4.58
C LEU A 291 7.78 -6.85 -5.84
N PRO A 292 8.42 -5.66 -6.01
CA PRO A 292 8.38 -4.48 -5.13
C PRO A 292 7.14 -3.58 -5.31
N LEU A 293 6.32 -3.79 -6.36
CA LEU A 293 5.23 -2.89 -6.75
C LEU A 293 4.06 -2.82 -5.76
N SER A 294 3.89 -3.83 -4.93
CA SER A 294 2.81 -3.95 -3.94
C SER A 294 3.19 -3.45 -2.54
N GLN A 295 4.17 -2.55 -2.45
CA GLN A 295 4.42 -1.78 -1.25
C GLN A 295 3.60 -0.48 -1.33
N ILE A 296 2.76 -0.24 -0.32
CA ILE A 296 1.86 0.91 -0.28
C ILE A 296 2.02 1.61 1.06
N ILE A 297 2.23 2.90 1.02
CA ILE A 297 2.21 3.78 2.18
C ILE A 297 0.97 4.67 2.08
N VAL A 298 0.21 4.72 3.16
CA VAL A 298 -1.01 5.53 3.26
C VAL A 298 -0.81 6.62 4.29
N GLY A 299 -0.92 7.86 3.84
CA GLY A 299 -1.02 9.04 4.70
C GLY A 299 -2.49 9.43 4.85
N HIS A 300 -2.98 9.52 6.08
CA HIS A 300 -4.34 9.97 6.36
C HIS A 300 -4.39 10.79 7.64
N ARG A 301 -5.36 11.69 7.75
CA ARG A 301 -5.54 12.41 9.01
C ARG A 301 -6.00 11.42 10.07
N PRO A 302 -5.53 11.58 11.33
CA PRO A 302 -6.10 10.83 12.42
C PRO A 302 -7.60 11.13 12.47
N ASP A 303 -8.43 10.09 12.58
CA ASP A 303 -9.90 10.21 12.61
C ASP A 303 -10.34 11.22 13.65
N ASN A 304 -10.62 12.46 13.21
CA ASN A 304 -11.17 13.52 14.05
C ASN A 304 -12.70 13.47 14.11
N ASN A 305 -13.31 12.31 13.96
CA ASN A 305 -14.74 12.15 14.15
C ASN A 305 -15.11 12.32 15.65
N VAL A 306 -14.99 13.56 16.11
CA VAL A 306 -15.33 14.02 17.49
C VAL A 306 -16.83 13.94 17.78
N ASN A 307 -17.68 13.46 16.88
CA ASN A 307 -19.13 13.36 17.06
C ASN A 307 -19.68 11.94 17.03
N ARG A 308 -18.86 10.92 17.26
CA ARG A 308 -19.37 9.56 17.54
C ARG A 308 -18.82 9.11 18.87
N THR A 309 -19.64 9.31 19.90
CA THR A 309 -19.50 8.80 21.27
C THR A 309 -18.07 8.79 21.80
N ILE A 310 -17.67 9.92 22.42
CA ILE A 310 -16.52 9.98 23.32
C ILE A 310 -16.84 9.05 24.48
N ASP A 311 -16.26 7.87 24.47
CA ASP A 311 -16.06 7.09 25.67
C ASP A 311 -14.56 6.85 25.81
N ASN A 312 -13.96 7.56 26.76
CA ASN A 312 -12.64 7.34 27.36
C ASN A 312 -11.40 7.17 26.46
N GLY A 313 -11.23 7.98 25.42
CA GLY A 313 -9.89 8.23 24.84
C GLY A 313 -9.28 7.14 23.95
N ASN A 314 -9.95 6.02 23.70
CA ASN A 314 -9.49 4.97 22.79
C ASN A 314 -10.32 4.98 21.50
N ARG A 315 -9.67 5.26 20.38
CA ARG A 315 -10.28 5.22 19.04
C ARG A 315 -10.11 3.82 18.43
N TYR A 316 -11.22 3.25 17.97
CA TYR A 316 -11.21 1.98 17.26
C TYR A 316 -11.56 2.19 15.79
N PRO A 317 -10.85 1.56 14.83
CA PRO A 317 -11.21 1.67 13.43
C PRO A 317 -12.64 1.15 13.21
N ALA A 318 -13.39 1.82 12.34
CA ALA A 318 -14.75 1.39 11.95
C ALA A 318 -14.78 -0.05 11.43
N THR A 319 -13.67 -0.52 10.89
CA THR A 319 -13.44 -1.91 10.44
C THR A 319 -13.48 -2.94 11.57
N LEU A 320 -13.10 -2.57 12.81
CA LEU A 320 -13.24 -3.45 13.96
C LEU A 320 -14.73 -3.72 14.27
N LEU A 321 -15.58 -2.72 14.07
CA LEU A 321 -17.02 -2.82 14.27
C LEU A 321 -17.72 -3.63 13.17
N ALA A 322 -17.16 -3.70 11.97
CA ALA A 322 -17.66 -4.53 10.87
C ALA A 322 -17.51 -6.03 11.15
N GLY A 323 -16.61 -6.38 12.07
CA GLY A 323 -16.36 -7.78 12.47
C GLY A 323 -15.49 -8.55 11.48
N ILE A 324 -15.06 -9.73 11.90
CA ILE A 324 -14.24 -10.68 11.13
C ILE A 324 -15.17 -11.73 10.55
N ASN A 325 -15.36 -11.70 9.24
CA ASN A 325 -16.06 -12.75 8.51
C ASN A 325 -15.08 -13.89 8.19
N LEU A 326 -15.31 -15.07 8.77
CA LEU A 326 -14.41 -16.20 8.64
C LEU A 326 -14.72 -17.13 7.44
N SER A 327 -15.74 -16.83 6.64
CA SER A 327 -16.00 -17.53 5.36
C SER A 327 -15.15 -17.03 4.20
N ILE A 328 -14.38 -15.96 4.40
CA ILE A 328 -13.53 -15.33 3.38
C ILE A 328 -12.08 -15.77 3.62
N ASP A 329 -11.35 -16.06 2.56
CA ASP A 329 -9.90 -16.29 2.65
C ASP A 329 -9.17 -15.02 3.09
N GLY A 330 -8.19 -15.19 3.99
CA GLY A 330 -7.47 -14.10 4.62
C GLY A 330 -8.13 -13.60 5.92
N MET A 331 -7.56 -12.54 6.47
CA MET A 331 -8.06 -11.81 7.63
C MET A 331 -8.09 -10.31 7.33
N PRO A 332 -8.97 -9.54 7.98
CA PRO A 332 -8.94 -8.09 7.87
C PRO A 332 -7.56 -7.52 8.26
N SER A 333 -7.17 -6.41 7.66
CA SER A 333 -5.85 -5.77 7.87
C SER A 333 -5.55 -5.41 9.33
N TYR A 334 -6.58 -5.21 10.15
CA TYR A 334 -6.40 -4.96 11.59
C TYR A 334 -6.11 -6.24 12.41
N VAL A 335 -6.12 -7.43 11.80
CA VAL A 335 -5.65 -8.68 12.40
C VAL A 335 -4.22 -8.94 11.93
N ARG A 336 -3.26 -8.68 12.81
CA ARG A 336 -1.82 -8.83 12.53
C ARG A 336 -1.40 -10.29 12.36
N ALA A 337 -1.97 -11.18 13.19
CA ALA A 337 -1.69 -12.60 13.14
C ALA A 337 -2.85 -13.41 13.75
N PHE A 338 -2.99 -14.64 13.31
CA PHE A 338 -3.96 -15.58 13.88
C PHE A 338 -3.42 -17.00 13.91
N SER A 339 -3.97 -17.82 14.81
CA SER A 339 -3.71 -19.25 14.88
C SER A 339 -4.91 -20.01 15.43
N GLY A 340 -4.91 -21.33 15.28
CA GLY A 340 -5.99 -22.19 15.79
C GLY A 340 -7.27 -22.18 14.96
N LEU A 341 -7.19 -21.71 13.69
CA LEU A 341 -8.29 -21.77 12.72
C LEU A 341 -7.91 -22.62 11.51
N ALA A 342 -8.85 -23.40 10.99
CA ALA A 342 -8.72 -24.12 9.73
C ALA A 342 -8.77 -23.17 8.52
N ALA A 343 -8.54 -23.70 7.31
CA ALA A 343 -8.83 -22.99 6.07
C ALA A 343 -10.30 -22.53 6.02
N ALA A 344 -10.57 -21.46 5.28
CA ALA A 344 -11.93 -20.95 5.13
C ALA A 344 -12.80 -21.96 4.35
N GLU A 345 -14.02 -22.11 4.82
CA GLU A 345 -15.11 -22.81 4.16
C GLU A 345 -16.23 -21.79 3.88
N SER A 346 -17.15 -22.11 2.97
CA SER A 346 -18.22 -21.17 2.56
C SER A 346 -19.09 -20.60 3.69
N TRP A 347 -19.06 -21.25 4.85
CA TRP A 347 -19.84 -20.87 6.05
C TRP A 347 -18.98 -20.27 7.18
N GLY A 348 -17.64 -20.38 7.13
CA GLY A 348 -16.73 -19.93 8.20
C GLY A 348 -15.49 -20.82 8.32
N ARG A 349 -14.97 -20.97 9.54
CA ARG A 349 -13.78 -21.80 9.84
C ARG A 349 -13.97 -22.64 11.09
N TRP A 350 -13.43 -23.85 11.07
CA TRP A 350 -13.29 -24.66 12.27
C TRP A 350 -12.16 -24.14 13.17
N SER A 351 -12.39 -24.17 14.49
CA SER A 351 -11.31 -24.10 15.46
C SER A 351 -10.45 -25.36 15.38
N LEU A 352 -9.12 -25.20 15.45
CA LEU A 352 -8.13 -26.28 15.51
C LEU A 352 -7.46 -26.30 16.89
N GLY A 353 -7.65 -27.40 17.63
CA GLY A 353 -7.10 -27.53 18.98
C GLY A 353 -7.82 -26.68 20.03
N ASP A 354 -7.10 -26.37 21.12
CA ASP A 354 -7.70 -25.85 22.36
C ASP A 354 -7.89 -24.33 22.35
N THR A 355 -7.25 -23.59 21.39
CA THR A 355 -7.22 -22.14 21.40
C THR A 355 -7.25 -21.59 20.00
N VAL A 356 -8.19 -20.67 19.74
CA VAL A 356 -8.15 -19.74 18.61
C VAL A 356 -7.57 -18.43 19.14
N ARG A 357 -6.52 -17.93 18.49
CA ARG A 357 -5.80 -16.71 18.90
C ARG A 357 -5.80 -15.71 17.77
N LEU A 358 -6.15 -14.47 18.08
CA LEU A 358 -6.07 -13.33 17.20
C LEU A 358 -5.16 -12.29 17.85
N ILE A 359 -4.20 -11.77 17.11
CA ILE A 359 -3.36 -10.63 17.50
C ILE A 359 -3.75 -9.46 16.60
N LEU A 360 -4.26 -8.41 17.19
CA LEU A 360 -4.65 -7.21 16.46
C LEU A 360 -3.44 -6.28 16.27
N VAL A 361 -3.54 -5.40 15.28
CA VAL A 361 -2.54 -4.34 15.06
C VAL A 361 -2.58 -3.38 16.25
N ASP A 362 -3.79 -2.95 16.64
CA ASP A 362 -4.03 -2.03 17.74
C ASP A 362 -4.53 -2.74 18.99
N SER A 363 -4.49 -2.03 20.12
CA SER A 363 -5.05 -2.54 21.38
C SER A 363 -6.56 -2.73 21.25
N LEU A 364 -7.08 -3.78 21.90
CA LEU A 364 -8.52 -3.98 22.06
C LEU A 364 -9.16 -2.82 22.84
N PRO A 365 -10.46 -2.55 22.64
CA PRO A 365 -11.21 -1.65 23.49
C PRO A 365 -11.04 -1.98 24.97
N ARG A 366 -10.95 -0.96 25.81
CA ARG A 366 -10.86 -1.16 27.26
C ARG A 366 -12.08 -1.92 27.79
N ASP A 367 -13.25 -1.50 27.32
CA ASP A 367 -14.53 -2.13 27.64
C ASP A 367 -15.27 -2.45 26.35
N PHE A 368 -15.58 -3.73 26.12
CA PHE A 368 -16.23 -4.16 24.87
C PHE A 368 -17.11 -5.38 25.06
N THR A 369 -18.01 -5.59 24.11
CA THR A 369 -18.74 -6.81 23.91
C THR A 369 -18.16 -7.55 22.69
N LEU A 370 -17.69 -8.78 22.90
CA LEU A 370 -17.36 -9.69 21.82
C LEU A 370 -18.61 -10.50 21.48
N LYS A 371 -19.02 -10.46 20.22
CA LYS A 371 -20.07 -11.31 19.67
C LYS A 371 -19.43 -12.39 18.81
N LEU A 372 -19.70 -13.65 19.15
CA LEU A 372 -19.23 -14.85 18.46
C LEU A 372 -20.41 -15.53 17.80
N GLU A 373 -20.43 -15.58 16.48
CA GLU A 373 -21.44 -16.30 15.71
C GLU A 373 -20.89 -17.67 15.28
N LEU A 374 -21.57 -18.74 15.66
CA LEU A 374 -21.19 -20.10 15.38
C LEU A 374 -22.04 -20.74 14.28
N ALA A 375 -21.42 -21.57 13.46
CA ALA A 375 -22.07 -22.46 12.50
C ALA A 375 -22.23 -23.87 13.06
N ALA A 376 -21.36 -24.26 14.00
CA ALA A 376 -21.40 -25.62 14.59
C ALA A 376 -20.75 -25.63 15.97
N VAL A 377 -21.24 -26.52 16.82
CA VAL A 377 -20.60 -26.92 18.08
C VAL A 377 -20.33 -28.41 18.02
N PHE A 378 -19.05 -28.80 17.92
CA PHE A 378 -18.70 -30.18 17.66
C PHE A 378 -18.68 -31.03 18.92
N GLY A 379 -19.45 -32.10 18.91
CA GLY A 379 -19.43 -33.23 19.84
C GLY A 379 -19.36 -32.86 21.33
N PRO A 380 -18.28 -33.20 22.02
CA PRO A 380 -18.12 -33.03 23.47
C PRO A 380 -18.15 -31.58 23.97
N ASN A 381 -18.13 -30.58 23.06
CA ASN A 381 -18.15 -29.15 23.43
C ASN A 381 -19.56 -28.68 23.84
N VAL A 382 -20.61 -29.36 23.39
CA VAL A 382 -22.00 -29.07 23.78
C VAL A 382 -22.13 -29.13 25.30
N ARG A 383 -22.79 -28.13 25.89
CA ARG A 383 -22.97 -27.95 27.33
C ARG A 383 -21.68 -27.72 28.12
N LYS A 384 -20.56 -27.39 27.46
CA LYS A 384 -19.31 -27.00 28.10
C LYS A 384 -19.13 -25.48 28.05
N ASN A 385 -18.29 -24.97 28.92
CA ASN A 385 -17.99 -23.52 28.95
C ASN A 385 -16.88 -23.20 27.96
N ILE A 386 -17.21 -22.41 26.95
CA ILE A 386 -16.24 -21.70 26.16
C ILE A 386 -15.76 -20.46 26.92
N ARG A 387 -14.50 -20.11 26.81
CA ARG A 387 -13.91 -18.94 27.47
C ARG A 387 -13.34 -18.00 26.42
N VAL A 388 -13.48 -16.69 26.67
CA VAL A 388 -12.82 -15.65 25.90
C VAL A 388 -11.86 -14.94 26.84
N ARG A 389 -10.61 -14.79 26.39
CA ARG A 389 -9.55 -14.10 27.14
C ARG A 389 -9.01 -12.94 26.32
N ALA A 390 -8.82 -11.80 26.97
CA ALA A 390 -8.10 -10.65 26.41
C ALA A 390 -7.17 -10.09 27.49
N GLY A 391 -5.87 -10.28 27.29
CA GLY A 391 -4.86 -10.02 28.33
C GLY A 391 -5.13 -10.82 29.60
N SER A 392 -5.28 -10.15 30.74
CA SER A 392 -5.61 -10.79 32.04
C SER A 392 -7.10 -11.04 32.25
N ARG A 393 -7.97 -10.51 31.38
CA ARG A 393 -9.43 -10.62 31.53
C ARG A 393 -9.96 -11.87 30.86
N VAL A 394 -10.82 -12.57 31.58
CA VAL A 394 -11.46 -13.83 31.11
C VAL A 394 -12.95 -13.77 31.40
N THR A 395 -13.74 -14.17 30.43
CA THR A 395 -15.18 -14.35 30.56
C THR A 395 -15.56 -15.70 29.95
N LEU A 396 -16.72 -16.23 30.33
CA LEU A 396 -17.13 -17.53 29.85
C LEU A 396 -18.65 -17.59 29.59
N GLN A 397 -19.04 -18.45 28.66
CA GLN A 397 -20.42 -18.83 28.42
C GLN A 397 -20.54 -20.34 28.18
N ARG A 398 -21.71 -20.91 28.49
CA ARG A 398 -22.02 -22.30 28.19
C ARG A 398 -22.42 -22.41 26.72
N LEU A 399 -21.83 -23.35 26.01
CA LEU A 399 -22.21 -23.70 24.65
C LEU A 399 -23.48 -24.56 24.68
N ASP A 400 -24.49 -24.19 23.93
CA ASP A 400 -25.70 -24.94 23.69
C ASP A 400 -25.58 -25.76 22.39
N GLN A 401 -26.61 -26.54 22.04
CA GLN A 401 -26.71 -27.11 20.71
C GLN A 401 -26.90 -25.98 19.68
N ILE A 402 -26.39 -26.18 18.48
CA ILE A 402 -26.39 -25.11 17.46
C ILE A 402 -27.81 -24.71 17.04
N GLU A 403 -28.73 -25.65 17.09
CA GLU A 403 -30.17 -25.48 16.83
C GLU A 403 -30.84 -24.55 17.86
N ASP A 404 -30.32 -24.53 19.08
CA ASP A 404 -30.87 -23.72 20.17
C ASP A 404 -30.26 -22.33 20.22
N LYS A 405 -28.96 -22.21 19.89
CA LYS A 405 -28.23 -20.94 20.01
C LYS A 405 -27.02 -20.89 19.09
N THR A 406 -27.00 -19.89 18.20
CA THR A 406 -25.91 -19.65 17.27
C THR A 406 -25.01 -18.49 17.69
N THR A 407 -25.44 -17.58 18.56
CA THR A 407 -24.76 -16.35 18.91
C THR A 407 -24.45 -16.26 20.40
N TYR A 408 -23.20 -15.92 20.72
CA TYR A 408 -22.70 -15.77 22.09
C TYR A 408 -22.08 -14.40 22.28
N GLU A 409 -22.46 -13.70 23.35
CA GLU A 409 -21.94 -12.37 23.65
C GLU A 409 -21.15 -12.39 24.96
N PHE A 410 -19.91 -11.91 24.89
CA PHE A 410 -18.97 -11.88 26.00
C PHE A 410 -18.64 -10.45 26.34
N GLN A 411 -18.91 -10.04 27.56
CA GLN A 411 -18.54 -8.70 28.06
C GLN A 411 -17.16 -8.78 28.72
N LEU A 412 -16.24 -7.94 28.23
CA LEU A 412 -14.91 -7.76 28.79
C LEU A 412 -14.73 -6.29 29.20
N ASN A 413 -14.17 -6.10 30.38
CA ASN A 413 -13.95 -4.77 30.96
C ASN A 413 -12.50 -4.63 31.36
N ASP A 414 -12.01 -3.37 31.33
CA ASP A 414 -10.68 -2.99 31.78
C ASP A 414 -9.60 -3.85 31.09
N VAL A 415 -9.74 -4.04 29.79
CA VAL A 415 -8.80 -4.78 28.95
C VAL A 415 -7.64 -3.84 28.57
N ASN A 416 -6.43 -4.36 28.64
CA ASN A 416 -5.23 -3.72 28.14
C ASN A 416 -4.40 -4.75 27.38
N SER A 417 -4.78 -5.04 26.14
CA SER A 417 -4.16 -6.05 25.30
C SER A 417 -4.56 -5.85 23.84
N ASN A 418 -3.73 -6.27 22.93
CA ASN A 418 -4.06 -6.42 21.50
C ASN A 418 -4.30 -7.89 21.11
N GLU A 419 -4.40 -8.77 22.10
CA GLU A 419 -4.56 -10.20 21.91
C GLU A 419 -5.92 -10.68 22.42
N LEU A 420 -6.61 -11.46 21.58
CA LEU A 420 -7.88 -12.11 21.88
C LEU A 420 -7.71 -13.62 21.71
N GLU A 421 -8.12 -14.37 22.71
CA GLU A 421 -8.10 -15.83 22.67
C GLU A 421 -9.50 -16.38 22.95
N ILE A 422 -9.89 -17.37 22.14
CA ILE A 422 -11.10 -18.18 22.33
C ILE A 422 -10.65 -19.59 22.74
N LEU A 423 -10.89 -19.95 23.97
CA LEU A 423 -10.48 -21.22 24.56
C LEU A 423 -11.60 -22.23 24.40
N VAL A 424 -11.36 -23.23 23.57
CA VAL A 424 -12.30 -24.31 23.22
C VAL A 424 -12.17 -25.45 24.23
N PRO A 425 -13.24 -25.88 24.90
CA PRO A 425 -13.11 -26.74 26.06
C PRO A 425 -12.68 -28.19 25.76
N HIS A 426 -13.18 -28.79 24.68
CA HIS A 426 -12.93 -30.20 24.36
C HIS A 426 -12.79 -30.46 22.85
N PRO A 427 -11.75 -29.92 22.19
CA PRO A 427 -11.53 -30.21 20.78
C PRO A 427 -11.15 -31.71 20.61
N CYS A 428 -11.81 -32.37 19.69
CA CYS A 428 -11.59 -33.81 19.44
C CYS A 428 -11.50 -34.08 17.92
N ARG A 429 -11.02 -35.26 17.57
CA ARG A 429 -10.92 -35.67 16.17
C ARG A 429 -12.19 -36.40 15.77
N PRO A 430 -12.87 -36.01 14.68
CA PRO A 430 -14.05 -36.77 14.19
C PRO A 430 -13.77 -38.23 13.98
N LYS A 431 -12.60 -38.62 13.46
CA LYS A 431 -12.20 -40.02 13.26
C LYS A 431 -12.15 -40.85 14.55
N ASP A 432 -11.96 -40.21 15.72
CA ASP A 432 -11.92 -40.91 17.02
C ASP A 432 -13.32 -41.14 17.59
N ILE A 433 -14.39 -40.76 16.89
CA ILE A 433 -15.79 -40.95 17.26
C ILE A 433 -16.46 -41.83 16.21
N PRO A 434 -16.44 -43.16 16.38
CA PRO A 434 -16.93 -44.11 15.36
C PRO A 434 -18.36 -43.88 14.91
N ALA A 435 -19.22 -43.38 15.80
CA ALA A 435 -20.62 -43.09 15.51
C ALA A 435 -20.84 -42.00 14.44
N LEU A 436 -19.82 -41.18 14.13
CA LEU A 436 -19.90 -40.10 13.12
C LEU A 436 -19.60 -40.61 11.71
N GLY A 437 -18.83 -41.68 11.56
CA GLY A 437 -18.41 -42.17 10.24
C GLY A 437 -17.54 -41.16 9.44
N ILE A 438 -16.83 -40.22 10.11
CA ILE A 438 -16.06 -39.16 9.52
C ILE A 438 -14.57 -39.42 9.76
N GLU A 439 -13.78 -39.51 8.69
CA GLU A 439 -12.34 -39.81 8.73
C GLU A 439 -11.44 -38.51 8.87
N ASP A 440 -11.98 -37.44 9.43
CA ASP A 440 -11.22 -36.18 9.59
C ASP A 440 -10.23 -36.28 10.77
N PRO A 441 -8.91 -36.13 10.54
CA PRO A 441 -7.90 -36.23 11.57
C PRO A 441 -7.70 -34.95 12.38
N ARG A 442 -8.31 -33.82 11.98
CA ARG A 442 -8.15 -32.50 12.64
C ARG A 442 -8.82 -32.52 14.01
N ARG A 443 -8.23 -31.82 14.98
CA ARG A 443 -8.86 -31.61 16.31
C ARG A 443 -9.80 -30.41 16.21
N LEU A 444 -11.08 -30.68 15.98
CA LEU A 444 -12.13 -29.68 15.79
C LEU A 444 -12.90 -29.43 17.09
N GLY A 445 -13.38 -28.22 17.30
CA GLY A 445 -14.17 -27.86 18.49
C GLY A 445 -15.43 -27.10 18.17
N ILE A 446 -15.31 -25.91 17.58
CA ILE A 446 -16.43 -25.05 17.17
C ILE A 446 -16.21 -24.54 15.73
N GLY A 447 -17.29 -24.45 14.99
CA GLY A 447 -17.32 -23.80 13.69
C GLY A 447 -17.73 -22.33 13.85
N ILE A 448 -16.84 -21.40 13.52
CA ILE A 448 -17.04 -19.96 13.71
C ILE A 448 -17.36 -19.29 12.38
N LYS A 449 -18.49 -18.57 12.30
CA LYS A 449 -18.87 -17.76 11.15
C LYS A 449 -18.25 -16.37 11.19
N SER A 450 -18.41 -15.70 12.33
CA SER A 450 -17.93 -14.33 12.49
C SER A 450 -17.58 -14.01 13.94
N ILE A 451 -16.69 -13.02 14.10
CA ILE A 451 -16.29 -12.44 15.38
C ILE A 451 -16.47 -10.92 15.26
N THR A 452 -17.30 -10.34 16.12
CA THR A 452 -17.52 -8.89 16.14
C THR A 452 -17.12 -8.34 17.50
N ILE A 453 -16.41 -7.21 17.51
CA ILE A 453 -15.96 -6.51 18.72
C ILE A 453 -16.64 -5.14 18.74
N SER A 454 -17.50 -4.91 19.72
CA SER A 454 -18.23 -3.64 19.87
C SER A 454 -17.81 -2.96 21.17
N PRO A 455 -17.13 -1.80 21.10
CA PRO A 455 -16.81 -0.99 22.28
C PRO A 455 -18.07 -0.63 23.07
N ARG A 456 -17.94 -0.50 24.40
CA ARG A 456 -19.02 -0.13 25.30
C ARG A 456 -18.69 1.14 26.04
#